data_cd9f37994efc32f72d56a7ca0b666410
#
_entry.id   cd9f37994efc32f72d56a7ca0b666410
#
_cell.length_a   1.000
_cell.length_b   1.000
_cell.length_c   1.000
_cell.angle_alpha   90.00
_cell.angle_beta   90.00
_cell.angle_gamma   90.00
#
_symmetry.space_group_name_H-M   'P 1'
#
loop_
_entity.id
_entity.type
_entity.pdbx_description
1 polymer ?
#
loop_
_entity_poly.entity_id
_entity_poly.type
_entity_poly.pdbx_seq_one_letter_code
_entity_poly.pdbx_strand_id
1 'polypeptide(L)'
;MCIRDRIRRGAVRLSRVYESGEEITVALLRENSLFGVLSLLTGHRSDRFYHAIAFTRVEMITAPANSVLRAIEADASVGLLLLQGLSSRILQTETMIETLTHRDMSSRLVSFLMVLCRDFGVASEKGITIDLRLSHQAIAEAIGSTRVTITRLLGDLKDSGLLTIERKKITVFDPIALAKRFN
;
A
#
# COMPACT_ATOMS: atom_id res chain seq x y z
N MET A 1 -19.61 -12.55 -11.21
CA MET A 1 -19.34 -13.25 -9.94
C MET A 1 -18.41 -12.36 -9.16
N CYS A 2 -18.87 -11.80 -8.04
CA CYS A 2 -18.00 -10.94 -7.22
C CYS A 2 -17.21 -11.82 -6.28
N ILE A 3 -15.91 -11.65 -6.26
CA ILE A 3 -14.93 -12.42 -5.48
C ILE A 3 -14.43 -11.53 -4.35
N ARG A 4 -14.15 -12.12 -3.19
CA ARG A 4 -13.60 -11.45 -2.00
C ARG A 4 -12.26 -12.06 -1.71
N ASP A 5 -11.26 -11.21 -1.63
CA ASP A 5 -9.88 -11.63 -1.52
C ASP A 5 -9.30 -11.20 -0.19
N ARG A 6 -8.63 -12.13 0.48
CA ARG A 6 -7.79 -11.88 1.65
C ARG A 6 -6.35 -12.20 1.31
N ILE A 7 -5.46 -11.27 1.51
CA ILE A 7 -4.03 -11.47 1.31
C ILE A 7 -3.50 -12.35 2.44
N ARG A 8 -2.99 -13.54 2.09
CA ARG A 8 -2.32 -14.44 3.02
C ARG A 8 -0.84 -14.10 3.15
N ARG A 9 -0.20 -13.68 2.04
CA ARG A 9 1.20 -13.30 2.00
C ARG A 9 1.46 -12.31 0.88
N GLY A 10 2.40 -11.38 1.12
CA GLY A 10 2.82 -10.39 0.15
C GLY A 10 2.02 -9.09 0.22
N ALA A 11 2.19 -8.24 -0.78
CA ALA A 11 1.58 -6.93 -0.86
C ALA A 11 0.88 -6.70 -2.21
N VAL A 12 -0.27 -6.03 -2.18
CA VAL A 12 -1.06 -5.64 -3.35
C VAL A 12 -1.20 -4.12 -3.36
N ARG A 13 -0.90 -3.50 -4.49
CA ARG A 13 -1.23 -2.10 -4.76
C ARG A 13 -2.63 -2.03 -5.34
N LEU A 14 -3.49 -1.24 -4.72
CA LEU A 14 -4.75 -0.86 -5.33
C LEU A 14 -4.62 0.50 -5.99
N SER A 15 -4.97 0.56 -7.25
CA SER A 15 -4.96 1.78 -8.02
C SER A 15 -6.29 2.03 -8.70
N ARG A 16 -6.54 3.29 -9.02
CA ARG A 16 -7.66 3.72 -9.84
C ARG A 16 -7.10 4.26 -11.15
N VAL A 17 -7.61 3.74 -12.26
CA VAL A 17 -7.28 4.21 -13.60
C VAL A 17 -8.41 5.11 -14.09
N TYR A 18 -8.07 6.29 -14.58
CA TYR A 18 -9.00 7.25 -15.17
C TYR A 18 -9.09 7.07 -16.68
N GLU A 19 -10.10 7.64 -17.30
CA GLU A 19 -10.27 7.61 -18.76
C GLU A 19 -9.10 8.32 -19.50
N SER A 20 -8.44 9.25 -18.84
CA SER A 20 -7.19 9.89 -19.32
C SER A 20 -6.00 8.94 -19.42
N GLY A 21 -6.11 7.72 -18.86
CA GLY A 21 -4.99 6.78 -18.71
C GLY A 21 -4.14 7.05 -17.46
N GLU A 22 -4.44 8.10 -16.71
CA GLU A 22 -3.77 8.37 -15.44
C GLU A 22 -4.12 7.31 -14.39
N GLU A 23 -3.11 6.84 -13.66
CA GLU A 23 -3.26 5.84 -12.61
C GLU A 23 -2.84 6.43 -11.27
N ILE A 24 -3.75 6.37 -10.28
CA ILE A 24 -3.49 6.84 -8.91
C ILE A 24 -3.53 5.67 -7.95
N THR A 25 -2.49 5.54 -7.12
CA THR A 25 -2.47 4.57 -6.03
C THR A 25 -3.42 5.01 -4.92
N VAL A 26 -4.33 4.13 -4.56
CA VAL A 26 -5.36 4.39 -3.54
C VAL A 26 -4.95 3.77 -2.20
N ALA A 27 -4.30 2.61 -2.22
CA ALA A 27 -3.74 1.99 -1.03
C ALA A 27 -2.73 0.89 -1.35
N LEU A 28 -1.91 0.57 -0.34
CA LEU A 28 -1.06 -0.60 -0.30
C LEU A 28 -1.62 -1.58 0.71
N LEU A 29 -2.00 -2.76 0.23
CA LEU A 29 -2.57 -3.81 1.05
C LEU A 29 -1.48 -4.79 1.47
N ARG A 30 -1.43 -5.08 2.76
CA ARG A 30 -0.51 -6.06 3.38
C ARG A 30 -1.22 -7.37 3.70
N GLU A 31 -0.50 -8.27 4.31
CA GLU A 31 -1.06 -9.50 4.87
C GLU A 31 -2.28 -9.22 5.76
N ASN A 32 -3.26 -10.11 5.68
CA ASN A 32 -4.57 -10.02 6.33
C ASN A 32 -5.50 -8.91 5.81
N SER A 33 -5.07 -8.06 4.86
CA SER A 33 -5.95 -7.10 4.22
C SER A 33 -7.00 -7.80 3.36
N LEU A 34 -8.21 -7.22 3.38
CA LEU A 34 -9.34 -7.64 2.56
C LEU A 34 -9.56 -6.64 1.43
N PHE A 35 -9.89 -7.12 0.23
CA PHE A 35 -10.34 -6.26 -0.86
C PHE A 35 -11.47 -6.91 -1.68
N GLY A 36 -12.10 -6.15 -2.57
CA GLY A 36 -13.33 -6.58 -3.22
C GLY A 36 -14.58 -6.54 -2.34
N VAL A 37 -14.48 -6.14 -1.05
CA VAL A 37 -15.61 -6.15 -0.09
C VAL A 37 -16.63 -5.04 -0.40
N LEU A 38 -16.21 -3.94 -0.99
CA LEU A 38 -17.09 -2.78 -1.23
C LEU A 38 -18.30 -3.14 -2.11
N SER A 39 -18.09 -3.92 -3.17
CA SER A 39 -19.16 -4.38 -4.04
C SER A 39 -20.13 -5.39 -3.37
N LEU A 40 -19.71 -6.02 -2.25
CA LEU A 40 -20.58 -6.87 -1.44
C LEU A 40 -21.69 -6.05 -0.79
N LEU A 41 -21.33 -4.88 -0.26
CA LEU A 41 -22.24 -4.06 0.56
C LEU A 41 -23.06 -3.09 -0.30
N THR A 42 -22.49 -2.58 -1.39
CA THR A 42 -23.14 -1.56 -2.22
C THR A 42 -24.01 -2.12 -3.34
N GLY A 43 -23.90 -3.44 -3.62
CA GLY A 43 -24.58 -4.07 -4.76
C GLY A 43 -24.13 -3.55 -6.13
N HIS A 44 -23.32 -2.50 -6.17
CA HIS A 44 -22.79 -1.92 -7.39
C HIS A 44 -21.54 -2.64 -7.86
N ARG A 45 -21.37 -2.74 -9.18
CA ARG A 45 -20.11 -3.20 -9.81
C ARG A 45 -19.00 -2.13 -9.69
N SER A 46 -18.83 -1.56 -8.49
CA SER A 46 -17.83 -0.53 -8.22
C SER A 46 -16.37 -1.03 -8.39
N ASP A 47 -16.19 -2.34 -8.45
CA ASP A 47 -14.87 -2.98 -8.62
C ASP A 47 -14.23 -2.71 -10.00
N ARG A 48 -15.00 -2.20 -10.97
CA ARG A 48 -14.46 -1.86 -12.31
C ARG A 48 -13.51 -0.67 -12.31
N PHE A 49 -13.48 0.09 -11.22
CA PHE A 49 -12.65 1.31 -11.14
C PHE A 49 -11.34 1.09 -10.39
N TYR A 50 -11.12 -0.09 -9.80
CA TYR A 50 -9.90 -0.40 -9.07
C TYR A 50 -9.16 -1.57 -9.72
N HIS A 51 -7.88 -1.36 -9.94
CA HIS A 51 -6.93 -2.40 -10.31
C HIS A 51 -6.21 -2.88 -9.07
N ALA A 52 -6.18 -4.20 -8.86
CA ALA A 52 -5.39 -4.84 -7.84
C ALA A 52 -4.13 -5.41 -8.50
N ILE A 53 -2.99 -4.79 -8.23
CA ILE A 53 -1.71 -5.12 -8.84
C ILE A 53 -0.82 -5.76 -7.78
N ALA A 54 -0.30 -6.95 -8.05
CA ALA A 54 0.65 -7.60 -7.17
C ALA A 54 1.94 -6.76 -7.07
N PHE A 55 2.21 -6.22 -5.90
CA PHE A 55 3.41 -5.42 -5.62
C PHE A 55 4.62 -6.30 -5.31
N THR A 56 4.35 -7.50 -4.81
CA THR A 56 5.32 -8.59 -4.59
C THR A 56 4.70 -9.91 -5.06
N ARG A 57 5.36 -11.05 -4.84
CA ARG A 57 4.69 -12.35 -4.94
C ARG A 57 3.57 -12.40 -3.90
N VAL A 58 2.34 -12.70 -4.35
CA VAL A 58 1.13 -12.68 -3.51
C VAL A 58 0.49 -14.06 -3.46
N GLU A 59 0.09 -14.46 -2.26
CA GLU A 59 -0.79 -15.59 -2.01
C GLU A 59 -2.11 -15.06 -1.44
N MET A 60 -3.23 -15.47 -2.01
CA MET A 60 -4.56 -15.00 -1.64
C MET A 60 -5.52 -16.14 -1.34
N ILE A 61 -6.46 -15.89 -0.43
CA ILE A 61 -7.64 -16.72 -0.24
C ILE A 61 -8.81 -15.97 -0.86
N THR A 62 -9.52 -16.64 -1.75
CA THR A 62 -10.61 -16.06 -2.52
C THR A 62 -11.93 -16.74 -2.12
N ALA A 63 -12.96 -15.96 -1.82
CA ALA A 63 -14.28 -16.48 -1.46
C ALA A 63 -15.38 -15.88 -2.34
N PRO A 64 -16.39 -16.65 -2.75
CA PRO A 64 -17.60 -16.13 -3.40
C PRO A 64 -18.38 -15.17 -2.47
N ALA A 65 -18.93 -14.10 -3.03
CA ALA A 65 -19.71 -13.10 -2.27
C ALA A 65 -20.82 -13.74 -1.39
N ASN A 66 -21.57 -14.66 -1.97
CA ASN A 66 -22.68 -15.33 -1.26
C ASN A 66 -22.18 -16.19 -0.07
N SER A 67 -20.96 -16.72 -0.14
CA SER A 67 -20.39 -17.47 0.98
C SER A 67 -20.01 -16.54 2.13
N VAL A 68 -19.52 -15.33 1.81
CA VAL A 68 -19.21 -14.31 2.84
C VAL A 68 -20.49 -13.79 3.48
N LEU A 69 -21.55 -13.52 2.70
CA LEU A 69 -22.85 -13.09 3.24
C LEU A 69 -23.43 -14.13 4.20
N ARG A 70 -23.46 -15.39 3.78
CA ARG A 70 -23.91 -16.49 4.68
C ARG A 70 -23.08 -16.62 5.95
N ALA A 71 -21.77 -16.39 5.86
CA ALA A 71 -20.92 -16.41 7.04
C ALA A 71 -21.25 -15.27 8.02
N ILE A 72 -21.58 -14.07 7.51
CA ILE A 72 -22.03 -12.93 8.33
C ILE A 72 -23.39 -13.24 9.00
N GLU A 73 -24.32 -13.84 8.26
CA GLU A 73 -25.64 -14.25 8.78
C GLU A 73 -25.51 -15.31 9.89
N ALA A 74 -24.55 -16.23 9.74
CA ALA A 74 -24.31 -17.30 10.70
C ALA A 74 -23.53 -16.82 11.94
N ASP A 75 -22.65 -15.86 11.79
CA ASP A 75 -21.79 -15.32 12.87
C ASP A 75 -21.49 -13.83 12.67
N ALA A 76 -22.11 -13.00 13.50
CA ALA A 76 -21.94 -11.55 13.47
C ALA A 76 -20.47 -11.09 13.67
N SER A 77 -19.61 -11.92 14.29
CA SER A 77 -18.18 -11.62 14.45
C SER A 77 -17.46 -11.47 13.09
N VAL A 78 -17.92 -12.19 12.07
CA VAL A 78 -17.42 -12.05 10.70
C VAL A 78 -17.71 -10.65 10.16
N GLY A 79 -18.89 -10.10 10.45
CA GLY A 79 -19.26 -8.73 10.10
C GLY A 79 -18.34 -7.70 10.77
N LEU A 80 -18.02 -7.87 12.06
CA LEU A 80 -17.09 -7.00 12.77
C LEU A 80 -15.68 -7.05 12.17
N LEU A 81 -15.17 -8.22 11.79
CA LEU A 81 -13.88 -8.34 11.11
C LEU A 81 -13.86 -7.60 9.77
N LEU A 82 -14.96 -7.64 9.01
CA LEU A 82 -15.08 -6.88 7.76
C LEU A 82 -15.09 -5.36 8.01
N LEU A 83 -15.80 -4.89 9.05
CA LEU A 83 -15.81 -3.48 9.44
C LEU A 83 -14.42 -2.99 9.87
N GLN A 84 -13.68 -3.78 10.63
CA GLN A 84 -12.28 -3.49 11.00
C GLN A 84 -11.40 -3.38 9.76
N GLY A 85 -11.56 -4.31 8.80
CA GLY A 85 -10.85 -4.28 7.52
C GLY A 85 -11.16 -3.02 6.70
N LEU A 86 -12.42 -2.59 6.66
CA LEU A 86 -12.85 -1.35 5.98
C LEU A 86 -12.29 -0.10 6.69
N SER A 87 -12.33 -0.06 8.02
CA SER A 87 -11.76 1.04 8.80
C SER A 87 -10.27 1.19 8.55
N SER A 88 -9.51 0.10 8.58
CA SER A 88 -8.08 0.10 8.24
C SER A 88 -7.85 0.59 6.81
N ARG A 89 -8.76 0.27 5.89
CA ARG A 89 -8.72 0.71 4.51
C ARG A 89 -8.91 2.22 4.37
N ILE A 90 -9.85 2.80 5.10
CA ILE A 90 -10.08 4.26 5.11
C ILE A 90 -8.80 4.96 5.56
N LEU A 91 -8.21 4.56 6.69
CA LEU A 91 -6.97 5.14 7.21
C LEU A 91 -5.80 5.04 6.21
N GLN A 92 -5.67 3.92 5.50
CA GLN A 92 -4.65 3.77 4.45
C GLN A 92 -4.88 4.75 3.28
N THR A 93 -6.14 4.91 2.88
CA THR A 93 -6.49 5.84 1.80
C THR A 93 -6.23 7.28 2.19
N GLU A 94 -6.59 7.69 3.42
CA GLU A 94 -6.30 9.02 3.96
C GLU A 94 -4.79 9.30 3.97
N THR A 95 -3.99 8.36 4.49
CA THR A 95 -2.53 8.51 4.48
C THR A 95 -1.95 8.60 3.05
N MET A 96 -2.53 7.88 2.09
CA MET A 96 -2.09 7.98 0.71
C MET A 96 -2.47 9.34 0.10
N ILE A 97 -3.64 9.88 0.41
CA ILE A 97 -4.04 11.24 0.02
C ILE A 97 -3.04 12.25 0.57
N GLU A 98 -2.73 12.21 1.86
CA GLU A 98 -1.71 13.08 2.48
C GLU A 98 -0.38 12.98 1.74
N THR A 99 0.10 11.74 1.48
CA THR A 99 1.34 11.52 0.72
C THR A 99 1.31 12.20 -0.64
N LEU A 100 0.22 12.07 -1.38
CA LEU A 100 0.09 12.60 -2.74
C LEU A 100 -0.15 14.12 -2.78
N THR A 101 -0.55 14.77 -1.68
CA THR A 101 -0.72 16.22 -1.60
C THR A 101 0.59 16.98 -1.51
N HIS A 102 1.70 16.35 -1.13
CA HIS A 102 3.01 16.99 -1.14
C HIS A 102 3.37 17.49 -2.55
N ARG A 103 3.73 18.77 -2.65
CA ARG A 103 4.06 19.42 -3.96
C ARG A 103 5.42 18.96 -4.48
N ASP A 104 6.42 18.88 -3.59
CA ASP A 104 7.74 18.44 -3.98
C ASP A 104 7.86 16.92 -3.90
N MET A 105 8.62 16.37 -4.84
CA MET A 105 8.75 14.92 -4.99
C MET A 105 9.60 14.27 -3.88
N SER A 106 10.49 15.03 -3.25
CA SER A 106 11.32 14.52 -2.13
C SER A 106 10.44 14.27 -0.91
N SER A 107 9.61 15.24 -0.51
CA SER A 107 8.65 15.12 0.59
C SER A 107 7.64 14.00 0.31
N ARG A 108 7.15 13.91 -0.94
CA ARG A 108 6.25 12.81 -1.36
C ARG A 108 6.92 11.44 -1.23
N LEU A 109 8.17 11.29 -1.66
CA LEU A 109 8.91 10.04 -1.50
C LEU A 109 9.15 9.71 -0.04
N VAL A 110 9.55 10.68 0.78
CA VAL A 110 9.79 10.45 2.21
C VAL A 110 8.50 10.05 2.92
N SER A 111 7.39 10.76 2.69
CA SER A 111 6.08 10.39 3.23
C SER A 111 5.69 8.96 2.84
N PHE A 112 5.91 8.57 1.58
CA PHE A 112 5.67 7.22 1.11
C PHE A 112 6.57 6.17 1.80
N LEU A 113 7.85 6.47 1.99
CA LEU A 113 8.76 5.59 2.75
C LEU A 113 8.30 5.41 4.20
N MET A 114 7.74 6.46 4.82
CA MET A 114 7.17 6.37 6.17
C MET A 114 5.96 5.44 6.23
N VAL A 115 5.08 5.51 5.22
CA VAL A 115 3.96 4.53 5.06
C VAL A 115 4.50 3.12 4.97
N LEU A 116 5.54 2.90 4.16
CA LEU A 116 6.15 1.58 4.00
C LEU A 116 6.83 1.09 5.29
N CYS A 117 7.50 1.97 6.03
CA CYS A 117 8.08 1.63 7.33
C CYS A 117 7.02 1.21 8.35
N ARG A 118 5.88 1.93 8.39
CA ARG A 118 4.77 1.61 9.28
C ARG A 118 4.09 0.29 8.95
N ASP A 119 3.82 0.05 7.67
CA ASP A 119 2.96 -1.06 7.23
C ASP A 119 3.74 -2.35 6.93
N PHE A 120 5.02 -2.24 6.55
CA PHE A 120 5.88 -3.35 6.12
C PHE A 120 7.26 -3.33 6.79
N GLY A 121 7.46 -2.47 7.79
CA GLY A 121 8.74 -2.33 8.48
C GLY A 121 8.98 -3.45 9.48
N VAL A 122 10.21 -3.93 9.51
CA VAL A 122 10.72 -4.86 10.52
C VAL A 122 11.92 -4.18 11.19
N ALA A 123 11.91 -4.14 12.51
CA ALA A 123 13.03 -3.59 13.29
C ALA A 123 14.29 -4.41 13.02
N SER A 124 15.41 -3.72 12.81
CA SER A 124 16.74 -4.28 12.63
C SER A 124 17.75 -3.49 13.46
N GLU A 125 18.96 -4.02 13.62
CA GLU A 125 20.05 -3.30 14.35
C GLU A 125 20.39 -1.94 13.74
N LYS A 126 20.15 -1.76 12.44
CA LYS A 126 20.44 -0.53 11.69
C LYS A 126 19.26 0.44 11.59
N GLY A 127 18.06 0.08 12.08
CA GLY A 127 16.84 0.88 11.94
C GLY A 127 15.65 0.05 11.49
N ILE A 128 14.78 0.60 10.65
CA ILE A 128 13.60 -0.11 10.13
C ILE A 128 13.85 -0.57 8.69
N THR A 129 13.85 -1.88 8.48
CA THR A 129 13.95 -2.49 7.15
C THR A 129 12.56 -2.73 6.60
N ILE A 130 12.24 -2.15 5.44
CA ILE A 130 11.00 -2.42 4.71
C ILE A 130 11.09 -3.82 4.12
N ASP A 131 10.26 -4.75 4.62
CA ASP A 131 10.28 -6.16 4.19
C ASP A 131 9.53 -6.38 2.87
N LEU A 132 9.82 -5.53 1.92
CA LEU A 132 9.37 -5.63 0.52
C LEU A 132 10.56 -5.45 -0.41
N ARG A 133 10.60 -6.23 -1.49
CA ARG A 133 11.54 -6.01 -2.58
C ARG A 133 10.93 -5.04 -3.58
N LEU A 134 11.29 -3.77 -3.45
CA LEU A 134 10.73 -2.69 -4.26
C LEU A 134 11.67 -2.33 -5.41
N SER A 135 11.11 -2.23 -6.61
CA SER A 135 11.81 -1.59 -7.72
C SER A 135 11.58 -0.08 -7.68
N HIS A 136 12.53 0.71 -8.19
CA HIS A 136 12.34 2.14 -8.34
C HIS A 136 11.15 2.49 -9.24
N GLN A 137 10.85 1.62 -10.21
CA GLN A 137 9.66 1.75 -11.06
C GLN A 137 8.36 1.60 -10.24
N ALA A 138 8.28 0.58 -9.37
CA ALA A 138 7.10 0.36 -8.53
C ALA A 138 6.86 1.52 -7.55
N ILE A 139 7.94 2.08 -6.97
CA ILE A 139 7.84 3.29 -6.13
C ILE A 139 7.35 4.48 -6.96
N ALA A 140 7.92 4.69 -8.15
CA ALA A 140 7.55 5.77 -9.05
C ALA A 140 6.06 5.74 -9.39
N GLU A 141 5.55 4.58 -9.80
CA GLU A 141 4.13 4.37 -10.11
C GLU A 141 3.24 4.59 -8.88
N ALA A 142 3.71 4.21 -7.67
CA ALA A 142 2.94 4.37 -6.45
C ALA A 142 2.70 5.84 -6.08
N ILE A 143 3.64 6.73 -6.36
CA ILE A 143 3.57 8.14 -5.96
C ILE A 143 3.47 9.14 -7.13
N GLY A 144 3.18 8.64 -8.34
CA GLY A 144 3.01 9.50 -9.53
C GLY A 144 4.30 10.18 -9.96
N SER A 145 5.40 9.42 -10.10
CA SER A 145 6.73 9.92 -10.46
C SER A 145 7.35 9.11 -11.60
N THR A 146 8.58 9.45 -11.98
CA THR A 146 9.36 8.67 -12.94
C THR A 146 10.42 7.84 -12.23
N ARG A 147 10.77 6.68 -12.82
CA ARG A 147 11.86 5.83 -12.30
C ARG A 147 13.17 6.61 -12.15
N VAL A 148 13.47 7.51 -13.08
CA VAL A 148 14.70 8.32 -13.06
C VAL A 148 14.71 9.24 -11.85
N THR A 149 13.61 9.95 -11.60
CA THR A 149 13.44 10.84 -10.44
C THR A 149 13.62 10.06 -9.13
N ILE A 150 12.94 8.92 -9.00
CA ILE A 150 13.05 8.07 -7.79
C ILE A 150 14.46 7.54 -7.60
N THR A 151 15.15 7.13 -8.68
CA THR A 151 16.52 6.64 -8.58
C THR A 151 17.46 7.72 -8.04
N ARG A 152 17.33 8.97 -8.54
CA ARG A 152 18.12 10.11 -8.07
C ARG A 152 17.82 10.42 -6.60
N LEU A 153 16.53 10.57 -6.23
CA LEU A 153 16.14 10.93 -4.86
C LEU A 153 16.53 9.87 -3.82
N LEU A 154 16.40 8.58 -4.15
CA LEU A 154 16.89 7.50 -3.27
C LEU A 154 18.41 7.51 -3.15
N GLY A 155 19.13 7.88 -4.22
CA GLY A 155 20.57 8.12 -4.19
C GLY A 155 20.93 9.23 -3.21
N ASP A 156 20.29 10.40 -3.34
CA ASP A 156 20.50 11.58 -2.47
C ASP A 156 20.26 11.24 -0.99
N LEU A 157 19.19 10.46 -0.69
CA LEU A 157 18.90 10.00 0.67
C LEU A 157 19.94 9.02 1.21
N LYS A 158 20.43 8.10 0.36
CA LYS A 158 21.50 7.16 0.70
C LYS A 158 22.81 7.89 0.97
N ASP A 159 23.21 8.82 0.09
CA ASP A 159 24.45 9.58 0.22
C ASP A 159 24.43 10.52 1.44
N SER A 160 23.23 10.94 1.86
CA SER A 160 23.00 11.67 3.11
C SER A 160 22.99 10.78 4.36
N GLY A 161 23.21 9.47 4.24
CA GLY A 161 23.21 8.55 5.37
C GLY A 161 21.88 8.35 6.06
N LEU A 162 20.74 8.57 5.38
CA LEU A 162 19.40 8.43 5.95
C LEU A 162 18.81 7.04 5.73
N LEU A 163 19.26 6.35 4.69
CA LEU A 163 18.83 4.99 4.38
C LEU A 163 19.94 4.20 3.67
N THR A 164 19.76 2.89 3.57
CA THR A 164 20.54 2.04 2.68
C THR A 164 19.61 1.16 1.84
N ILE A 165 20.12 0.70 0.70
CA ILE A 165 19.37 -0.18 -0.23
C ILE A 165 20.23 -1.40 -0.52
N GLU A 166 19.78 -2.57 -0.02
CA GLU A 166 20.47 -3.83 -0.22
C GLU A 166 19.49 -4.86 -0.80
N ARG A 167 19.84 -5.49 -1.92
CA ARG A 167 19.02 -6.52 -2.59
C ARG A 167 17.55 -6.09 -2.80
N LYS A 168 17.32 -4.82 -3.17
CA LYS A 168 16.01 -4.17 -3.35
C LYS A 168 15.17 -4.02 -2.07
N LYS A 169 15.75 -4.19 -0.89
CA LYS A 169 15.17 -3.80 0.39
C LYS A 169 15.75 -2.48 0.84
N ILE A 170 14.90 -1.61 1.37
CA ILE A 170 15.28 -0.30 1.89
C ILE A 170 15.30 -0.39 3.41
N THR A 171 16.41 0.03 4.03
CA THR A 171 16.50 0.19 5.48
C THR A 171 16.62 1.67 5.80
N VAL A 172 15.65 2.21 6.52
CA VAL A 172 15.67 3.58 7.03
C VAL A 172 16.30 3.57 8.42
N PHE A 173 17.38 4.32 8.60
CA PHE A 173 18.15 4.27 9.85
C PHE A 173 17.40 4.96 11.00
N ASP A 174 16.87 6.15 10.75
CA ASP A 174 16.05 6.90 11.71
C ASP A 174 14.83 7.51 10.98
N PRO A 175 13.65 6.85 11.07
CA PRO A 175 12.43 7.36 10.44
C PRO A 175 12.02 8.74 10.96
N ILE A 176 12.28 9.05 12.24
CA ILE A 176 11.92 10.35 12.82
C ILE A 176 12.81 11.46 12.25
N ALA A 177 14.12 11.24 12.17
CA ALA A 177 15.04 12.18 11.55
C ALA A 177 14.74 12.37 10.07
N LEU A 178 14.41 11.28 9.35
CA LEU A 178 14.00 11.35 7.95
C LEU A 178 12.73 12.20 7.77
N ALA A 179 11.70 11.98 8.56
CA ALA A 179 10.46 12.76 8.49
C ALA A 179 10.69 14.25 8.77
N LYS A 180 11.46 14.59 9.83
CA LYS A 180 11.76 15.98 10.21
C LYS A 180 12.52 16.78 9.16
N ARG A 181 13.29 16.14 8.30
CA ARG A 181 14.09 16.82 7.26
C ARG A 181 13.26 17.31 6.08
N PHE A 182 12.05 16.77 5.89
CA PHE A 182 11.21 17.01 4.71
C PHE A 182 9.79 17.51 5.06
N ASN A 183 9.50 17.73 6.34
CA ASN A 183 8.37 18.49 6.85
C ASN A 183 8.90 19.89 7.27
#